data_284bb8563c3fc5faa1f31d6a0ef980ca
#
_entry.id   284bb8563c3fc5faa1f31d6a0ef980ca
#
_cell.length_a   1.000
_cell.length_b   1.000
_cell.length_c   1.000
_cell.angle_alpha   90.00
_cell.angle_beta   90.00
_cell.angle_gamma   90.00
#
_symmetry.space_group_name_H-M   'P 1'
#
loop_
_entity.id
_entity.type
_entity.pdbx_description
1 polymer ?
#
loop_
_entity_poly.entity_id
_entity_poly.type
_entity_poly.pdbx_seq_one_letter_code
_entity_poly.pdbx_strand_id
1 'polypeptide(L)'
;MSSIEEVHYKLRQDSPLYYDVYYSTGGVSNIGGGSDVWVRHWIEEIAPKLNKPFYLLIDRNRLETDKDVGIQAIYRNHPDFHTILDNTEKIHILHGYYEPTKIILDNADKIETNIMHCTLYKSLRAHHDLGLSWLKHFKSDFSWESKMLDVAKKTIWIGLSDTDYHKDYDIIDIPNFYEFKGDSKAVESNTVGFCSRMETRKAPHFLEDIPSYFFTRVDHFQEWRKKLNLKFNKSKLYQYRWEKLKKFLQRDDWGISHSAHIYEPFGYSIFQAVDYGKIPIISEDWLHEIEYPFRASTKEKFEECWKQICELDTNQRQGYIDYLRDKLNRYTNKKEWVDKYLEIYNS
;
A
#
# COMPACT_ATOMS: atom_id res chain seq x y z
N MET A 1 21.92 -32.15 -11.70
CA MET A 1 20.65 -31.43 -11.85
C MET A 1 19.63 -32.25 -11.11
N SER A 2 19.30 -31.88 -9.86
CA SER A 2 18.11 -32.44 -9.20
C SER A 2 16.90 -31.88 -9.95
N SER A 3 16.01 -32.76 -10.41
CA SER A 3 14.84 -32.33 -11.14
C SER A 3 13.97 -31.43 -10.26
N ILE A 4 13.26 -30.48 -10.84
CA ILE A 4 12.27 -29.64 -10.14
C ILE A 4 11.32 -30.51 -9.30
N GLU A 5 10.98 -31.71 -9.78
CA GLU A 5 10.18 -32.71 -9.08
C GLU A 5 10.77 -33.19 -7.74
N GLU A 6 12.08 -33.31 -7.61
CA GLU A 6 12.73 -33.75 -6.36
C GLU A 6 12.71 -32.65 -5.27
N VAL A 7 12.77 -31.39 -5.67
CA VAL A 7 12.63 -30.25 -4.76
C VAL A 7 11.19 -30.13 -4.25
N HIS A 8 10.22 -30.29 -5.13
CA HIS A 8 8.78 -30.31 -4.79
C HIS A 8 8.43 -31.43 -3.82
N TYR A 9 9.04 -32.62 -3.95
CA TYR A 9 8.74 -33.76 -3.09
C TYR A 9 9.25 -33.58 -1.65
N LYS A 10 10.35 -32.85 -1.44
CA LYS A 10 10.95 -32.63 -0.13
C LYS A 10 10.23 -31.56 0.72
N LEU A 11 9.43 -30.71 0.09
CA LEU A 11 8.72 -29.61 0.79
C LEU A 11 7.30 -29.98 1.26
N ARG A 12 6.86 -31.23 1.07
CA ARG A 12 5.45 -31.60 1.00
C ARG A 12 4.65 -31.68 2.29
N GLN A 13 5.17 -31.93 3.45
CA GLN A 13 4.29 -32.22 4.60
C GLN A 13 4.28 -31.17 5.69
N ASP A 14 5.36 -30.41 5.88
CA ASP A 14 5.46 -29.44 6.98
C ASP A 14 5.77 -28.01 6.52
N SER A 15 5.72 -27.74 5.22
CA SER A 15 6.10 -26.44 4.67
C SER A 15 4.89 -25.50 4.63
N PRO A 16 4.92 -24.37 5.33
CA PRO A 16 3.85 -23.39 5.23
C PRO A 16 3.81 -22.76 3.84
N LEU A 17 2.63 -22.36 3.42
CA LEU A 17 2.38 -21.66 2.19
C LEU A 17 2.09 -20.20 2.47
N TYR A 18 2.77 -19.31 1.75
CA TYR A 18 2.51 -17.88 1.74
C TYR A 18 1.81 -17.50 0.44
N TYR A 19 0.71 -16.77 0.53
CA TYR A 19 -0.17 -16.50 -0.59
C TYR A 19 -0.28 -15.01 -0.87
N ASP A 20 -0.01 -14.63 -2.12
CA ASP A 20 -0.16 -13.26 -2.61
C ASP A 20 -0.93 -13.22 -3.93
N VAL A 21 -1.77 -12.19 -4.11
CA VAL A 21 -2.66 -12.09 -5.29
C VAL A 21 -1.99 -11.40 -6.48
N TYR A 22 -1.13 -10.42 -6.25
CA TYR A 22 -0.73 -9.50 -7.32
C TYR A 22 0.74 -9.18 -7.40
N TYR A 23 1.58 -9.75 -6.56
CA TYR A 23 2.98 -9.33 -6.51
C TYR A 23 3.66 -9.42 -7.88
N SER A 24 4.23 -8.28 -8.32
CA SER A 24 4.99 -8.18 -9.56
C SER A 24 6.46 -7.90 -9.28
N THR A 25 7.31 -8.83 -9.70
CA THR A 25 8.75 -8.78 -9.42
C THR A 25 9.54 -7.87 -10.34
N GLY A 26 8.96 -7.38 -11.40
CA GLY A 26 9.76 -6.64 -12.37
C GLY A 26 9.02 -5.88 -13.45
N GLY A 27 7.74 -5.92 -13.44
CA GLY A 27 6.94 -5.22 -14.45
C GLY A 27 7.07 -3.71 -14.32
N VAL A 28 7.67 -3.09 -15.30
CA VAL A 28 7.93 -1.64 -15.41
C VAL A 28 6.65 -0.81 -15.35
N SER A 29 5.49 -1.42 -15.56
CA SER A 29 4.20 -0.76 -15.68
C SER A 29 3.25 -0.99 -14.52
N ASN A 30 3.47 -2.00 -13.69
CA ASN A 30 2.51 -2.44 -12.68
C ASN A 30 3.08 -2.34 -11.29
N ILE A 31 3.55 -1.16 -10.94
CA ILE A 31 3.84 -0.96 -9.54
C ILE A 31 2.53 -0.67 -8.87
N GLY A 32 2.20 -1.61 -8.04
CA GLY A 32 1.12 -1.53 -7.15
C GLY A 32 1.27 -0.43 -6.11
N GLY A 33 0.34 -0.38 -5.22
CA GLY A 33 0.36 0.54 -4.10
C GLY A 33 1.24 0.06 -2.95
N GLY A 34 0.95 0.53 -1.76
CA GLY A 34 1.67 0.17 -0.55
C GLY A 34 1.71 -1.33 -0.23
N SER A 35 0.73 -2.11 -0.70
CA SER A 35 0.73 -3.57 -0.57
C SER A 35 1.91 -4.24 -1.27
N ASP A 36 2.24 -3.83 -2.50
CA ASP A 36 3.40 -4.39 -3.20
C ASP A 36 4.72 -4.01 -2.53
N VAL A 37 4.80 -2.80 -1.97
CA VAL A 37 5.96 -2.39 -1.16
C VAL A 37 6.09 -3.27 0.05
N TRP A 38 4.98 -3.59 0.73
CA TRP A 38 4.98 -4.47 1.89
C TRP A 38 5.40 -5.90 1.54
N VAL A 39 4.85 -6.50 0.49
CA VAL A 39 5.23 -7.86 0.05
C VAL A 39 6.71 -7.91 -0.35
N ARG A 40 7.23 -6.86 -0.96
CA ARG A 40 8.67 -6.75 -1.26
C ARG A 40 9.50 -6.74 0.02
N HIS A 41 9.14 -5.94 1.02
CA HIS A 41 9.82 -5.95 2.31
C HIS A 41 9.74 -7.33 2.97
N TRP A 42 8.59 -8.01 2.86
CA TRP A 42 8.44 -9.37 3.35
C TRP A 42 9.44 -10.33 2.68
N ILE A 43 9.55 -10.29 1.35
CA ILE A 43 10.49 -11.12 0.59
C ILE A 43 11.95 -10.81 0.94
N GLU A 44 12.29 -9.52 1.10
CA GLU A 44 13.67 -9.08 1.33
C GLU A 44 14.11 -9.26 2.78
N GLU A 45 13.23 -9.10 3.75
CA GLU A 45 13.58 -8.99 5.16
C GLU A 45 13.08 -10.14 6.04
N ILE A 46 11.94 -10.75 5.72
CA ILE A 46 11.32 -11.82 6.53
C ILE A 46 11.62 -13.19 5.93
N ALA A 47 11.32 -13.39 4.65
CA ALA A 47 11.46 -14.68 3.99
C ALA A 47 12.84 -15.34 4.19
N PRO A 48 14.00 -14.62 4.11
CA PRO A 48 15.31 -15.20 4.32
C PRO A 48 15.58 -15.68 5.76
N LYS A 49 14.75 -15.28 6.71
CA LYS A 49 14.89 -15.58 8.14
C LYS A 49 13.89 -16.62 8.65
N LEU A 50 13.02 -17.12 7.76
CA LEU A 50 12.09 -18.18 8.11
C LEU A 50 12.85 -19.48 8.35
N ASN A 51 12.51 -20.17 9.44
CA ASN A 51 13.23 -21.36 9.89
C ASN A 51 12.86 -22.63 9.10
N LYS A 52 11.77 -22.59 8.33
CA LYS A 52 11.25 -23.74 7.57
C LYS A 52 11.25 -23.43 6.08
N PRO A 53 11.48 -24.43 5.23
CA PRO A 53 11.19 -24.32 3.81
C PRO A 53 9.73 -23.92 3.59
N PHE A 54 9.45 -23.12 2.56
CA PHE A 54 8.11 -22.63 2.28
C PHE A 54 7.88 -22.47 0.79
N TYR A 55 6.60 -22.32 0.40
CA TYR A 55 6.20 -21.88 -0.93
C TYR A 55 5.63 -20.45 -0.87
N LEU A 56 5.92 -19.66 -1.89
CA LEU A 56 5.19 -18.42 -2.16
C LEU A 56 4.28 -18.65 -3.37
N LEU A 57 2.98 -18.77 -3.16
CA LEU A 57 2.00 -18.83 -4.25
C LEU A 57 1.58 -17.43 -4.65
N ILE A 58 1.73 -17.13 -5.95
CA ILE A 58 1.31 -15.86 -6.53
C ILE A 58 0.13 -16.13 -7.46
N ASP A 59 -1.06 -15.70 -7.04
CA ASP A 59 -2.32 -16.01 -7.73
C ASP A 59 -2.55 -15.12 -8.96
N ARG A 60 -1.56 -15.03 -9.81
CA ARG A 60 -1.62 -14.48 -11.16
C ARG A 60 -0.70 -15.24 -12.09
N ASN A 61 -0.93 -15.11 -13.39
CA ASN A 61 -0.01 -15.67 -14.36
C ASN A 61 1.34 -14.94 -14.33
N ARG A 62 2.42 -15.71 -14.43
CA ARG A 62 3.77 -15.16 -14.59
C ARG A 62 3.85 -14.38 -15.91
N LEU A 63 4.41 -13.18 -15.84
CA LEU A 63 4.71 -12.36 -17.01
C LEU A 63 6.17 -12.57 -17.42
N GLU A 64 6.48 -12.38 -18.71
CA GLU A 64 7.87 -12.46 -19.21
C GLU A 64 8.82 -11.47 -18.55
N THR A 65 8.24 -10.34 -18.06
CA THR A 65 8.98 -9.28 -17.35
C THR A 65 9.21 -9.57 -15.88
N ASP A 66 8.64 -10.66 -15.34
CA ASP A 66 8.85 -11.01 -13.93
C ASP A 66 10.27 -11.54 -13.73
N LYS A 67 10.96 -10.94 -12.80
CA LYS A 67 12.30 -11.36 -12.38
C LYS A 67 12.19 -12.51 -11.38
N ASP A 68 13.24 -13.28 -11.29
CA ASP A 68 13.42 -14.23 -10.19
C ASP A 68 13.58 -13.44 -8.89
N VAL A 69 12.84 -13.80 -7.86
CA VAL A 69 12.85 -13.15 -6.55
C VAL A 69 13.80 -13.85 -5.56
N GLY A 70 14.54 -14.87 -6.01
CA GLY A 70 15.47 -15.61 -5.15
C GLY A 70 14.79 -16.52 -4.11
N ILE A 71 13.46 -16.66 -4.15
CA ILE A 71 12.65 -17.56 -3.34
C ILE A 71 11.78 -18.42 -4.27
N GLN A 72 11.29 -19.56 -3.78
CA GLN A 72 10.45 -20.45 -4.59
C GLN A 72 9.05 -19.87 -4.78
N ALA A 73 8.89 -19.01 -5.79
CA ALA A 73 7.61 -18.45 -6.18
C ALA A 73 6.94 -19.30 -7.25
N ILE A 74 5.69 -19.69 -6.99
CA ILE A 74 4.84 -20.51 -7.88
C ILE A 74 3.69 -19.62 -8.35
N TYR A 75 3.57 -19.45 -9.65
CA TYR A 75 2.52 -18.62 -10.25
C TYR A 75 1.30 -19.47 -10.64
N ARG A 76 0.12 -18.85 -10.77
CA ARG A 76 -1.17 -19.52 -11.10
C ARG A 76 -1.11 -20.43 -12.31
N ASN A 77 -0.32 -20.10 -13.33
CA ASN A 77 -0.16 -20.91 -14.53
C ASN A 77 0.86 -22.06 -14.39
N HIS A 78 1.42 -22.26 -13.19
CA HIS A 78 2.28 -23.42 -12.93
C HIS A 78 1.41 -24.67 -12.76
N PRO A 79 1.78 -25.83 -13.37
CA PRO A 79 0.98 -27.05 -13.29
C PRO A 79 0.64 -27.51 -11.89
N ASP A 80 1.56 -27.32 -10.93
CA ASP A 80 1.41 -27.78 -9.55
C ASP A 80 0.75 -26.76 -8.62
N PHE A 81 0.30 -25.60 -9.12
CA PHE A 81 -0.25 -24.53 -8.26
C PHE A 81 -1.38 -25.04 -7.35
N HIS A 82 -2.38 -25.69 -7.92
CA HIS A 82 -3.50 -26.22 -7.14
C HIS A 82 -3.08 -27.42 -6.28
N THR A 83 -2.21 -28.31 -6.79
CA THR A 83 -1.71 -29.45 -6.02
C THR A 83 -0.97 -29.00 -4.76
N ILE A 84 -0.18 -27.94 -4.85
CA ILE A 84 0.53 -27.37 -3.69
C ILE A 84 -0.48 -26.77 -2.71
N LEU A 85 -1.44 -25.98 -3.18
CA LEU A 85 -2.48 -25.38 -2.36
C LEU A 85 -3.28 -26.44 -1.61
N ASP A 86 -3.71 -27.49 -2.31
CA ASP A 86 -4.55 -28.55 -1.76
C ASP A 86 -3.83 -29.41 -0.70
N ASN A 87 -2.52 -29.65 -0.88
CA ASN A 87 -1.71 -30.49 0.01
C ASN A 87 -1.02 -29.72 1.14
N THR A 88 -1.09 -28.41 1.19
CA THR A 88 -0.50 -27.62 2.27
C THR A 88 -1.40 -27.63 3.49
N GLU A 89 -0.81 -27.76 4.68
CA GLU A 89 -1.52 -27.78 5.96
C GLU A 89 -1.70 -26.39 6.56
N LYS A 90 -0.79 -25.48 6.28
CA LYS A 90 -0.76 -24.12 6.85
C LYS A 90 -0.65 -23.05 5.76
N ILE A 91 -1.58 -22.10 5.75
CA ILE A 91 -1.62 -21.00 4.80
C ILE A 91 -1.50 -19.67 5.52
N HIS A 92 -0.54 -18.85 5.09
CA HIS A 92 -0.36 -17.48 5.52
C HIS A 92 -0.69 -16.53 4.36
N ILE A 93 -1.74 -15.74 4.50
CA ILE A 93 -2.16 -14.80 3.46
C ILE A 93 -1.39 -13.51 3.63
N LEU A 94 -0.47 -13.23 2.70
CA LEU A 94 0.29 -11.98 2.65
C LEU A 94 -0.52 -10.84 2.07
N HIS A 95 -1.31 -11.11 1.04
CA HIS A 95 -2.19 -10.17 0.40
C HIS A 95 -3.33 -10.92 -0.27
N GLY A 96 -4.50 -10.90 0.34
CA GLY A 96 -5.74 -11.43 -0.22
C GLY A 96 -6.55 -10.34 -0.91
N TYR A 97 -7.21 -10.66 -2.02
CA TYR A 97 -8.12 -9.78 -2.72
C TYR A 97 -9.27 -10.60 -3.32
N TYR A 98 -10.42 -10.02 -3.52
CA TYR A 98 -11.69 -10.51 -4.10
C TYR A 98 -11.82 -12.00 -4.51
N GLU A 99 -11.63 -12.34 -5.81
CA GLU A 99 -11.85 -13.68 -6.34
C GLU A 99 -10.87 -14.74 -5.81
N PRO A 100 -9.58 -14.42 -5.67
CA PRO A 100 -8.63 -15.35 -5.05
C PRO A 100 -8.99 -15.74 -3.64
N THR A 101 -9.64 -14.86 -2.90
CA THR A 101 -10.15 -15.13 -1.55
C THR A 101 -11.12 -16.31 -1.54
N LYS A 102 -11.86 -16.57 -2.62
CA LYS A 102 -12.73 -17.75 -2.72
C LYS A 102 -11.92 -19.05 -2.67
N ILE A 103 -10.83 -19.14 -3.41
CA ILE A 103 -9.93 -20.30 -3.38
C ILE A 103 -9.40 -20.52 -1.96
N ILE A 104 -9.07 -19.42 -1.29
CA ILE A 104 -8.59 -19.46 0.10
C ILE A 104 -9.71 -19.88 1.06
N LEU A 105 -10.93 -19.39 0.88
CA LEU A 105 -12.06 -19.78 1.70
C LEU A 105 -12.42 -21.28 1.55
N ASP A 106 -12.14 -21.88 0.38
CA ASP A 106 -12.26 -23.33 0.20
C ASP A 106 -11.22 -24.13 1.02
N ASN A 107 -10.20 -23.46 1.57
CA ASN A 107 -9.17 -23.98 2.48
C ASN A 107 -9.19 -23.28 3.85
N ALA A 108 -10.34 -22.87 4.31
CA ALA A 108 -10.51 -22.02 5.49
C ALA A 108 -9.89 -22.61 6.78
N ASP A 109 -9.93 -23.92 6.94
CA ASP A 109 -9.38 -24.67 8.06
C ASP A 109 -7.85 -24.61 8.18
N LYS A 110 -7.18 -24.21 7.08
CA LYS A 110 -5.71 -24.14 6.99
C LYS A 110 -5.15 -22.73 7.19
N ILE A 111 -6.01 -21.70 7.32
CA ILE A 111 -5.56 -20.29 7.35
C ILE A 111 -5.04 -19.93 8.73
N GLU A 112 -3.72 -19.80 8.84
CA GLU A 112 -3.04 -19.40 10.08
C GLU A 112 -3.05 -17.88 10.27
N THR A 113 -2.70 -17.12 9.21
CA THR A 113 -2.66 -15.65 9.28
C THR A 113 -3.26 -14.98 8.06
N ASN A 114 -3.83 -13.81 8.27
CA ASN A 114 -4.31 -12.92 7.22
C ASN A 114 -3.73 -11.51 7.41
N ILE A 115 -3.08 -10.97 6.39
CA ILE A 115 -2.55 -9.61 6.41
C ILE A 115 -3.55 -8.66 5.75
N MET A 116 -4.09 -7.73 6.53
CA MET A 116 -5.02 -6.71 6.04
C MET A 116 -4.27 -5.45 5.61
N HIS A 117 -4.21 -5.19 4.32
CA HIS A 117 -3.59 -3.99 3.73
C HIS A 117 -4.53 -2.80 3.63
N CYS A 118 -5.83 -3.04 3.57
CA CYS A 118 -6.89 -2.03 3.56
C CYS A 118 -8.20 -2.71 3.92
N THR A 119 -9.18 -1.92 4.33
CA THR A 119 -10.55 -2.39 4.41
C THR A 119 -11.29 -1.93 3.17
N LEU A 120 -11.92 -2.86 2.48
CA LEU A 120 -12.72 -2.55 1.29
C LEU A 120 -13.94 -1.72 1.61
N TYR A 121 -14.55 -1.97 2.76
CA TYR A 121 -15.69 -1.21 3.22
C TYR A 121 -15.42 0.30 3.24
N LYS A 122 -14.33 0.74 3.91
CA LYS A 122 -13.95 2.17 3.91
C LYS A 122 -13.60 2.69 2.52
N SER A 123 -12.86 1.90 1.75
CA SER A 123 -12.49 2.28 0.38
C SER A 123 -13.72 2.46 -0.52
N LEU A 124 -14.70 1.57 -0.44
CA LEU A 124 -15.90 1.61 -1.27
C LEU A 124 -16.93 2.64 -0.80
N ARG A 125 -17.05 2.85 0.51
CA ARG A 125 -17.88 3.92 1.06
C ARG A 125 -17.39 5.29 0.58
N ALA A 126 -16.09 5.52 0.61
CA ALA A 126 -15.48 6.74 0.06
C ALA A 126 -15.84 6.95 -1.42
N HIS A 127 -15.93 5.89 -2.21
CA HIS A 127 -16.37 5.97 -3.60
C HIS A 127 -17.86 6.22 -3.74
N HIS A 128 -18.68 5.61 -2.89
CA HIS A 128 -20.13 5.78 -2.88
C HIS A 128 -20.52 7.22 -2.54
N ASP A 129 -19.89 7.79 -1.53
CA ASP A 129 -20.16 9.15 -1.06
C ASP A 129 -19.79 10.21 -2.12
N LEU A 130 -18.93 9.86 -3.07
CA LEU A 130 -18.58 10.68 -4.23
C LEU A 130 -19.50 10.48 -5.45
N GLY A 131 -20.59 9.71 -5.30
CA GLY A 131 -21.61 9.52 -6.35
C GLY A 131 -21.14 8.72 -7.58
N LEU A 132 -20.09 7.92 -7.46
CA LEU A 132 -19.53 7.17 -8.58
C LEU A 132 -20.32 5.92 -8.88
N SER A 133 -21.04 5.96 -10.00
CA SER A 133 -21.95 4.90 -10.45
C SER A 133 -21.28 3.58 -10.84
N TRP A 134 -19.94 3.54 -11.01
CA TRP A 134 -19.22 2.31 -11.39
C TRP A 134 -19.21 1.26 -10.28
N LEU A 135 -19.49 1.64 -9.04
CA LEU A 135 -19.75 0.70 -7.94
C LEU A 135 -20.92 -0.23 -8.18
N LYS A 136 -21.84 0.11 -9.11
CA LYS A 136 -22.94 -0.79 -9.52
C LYS A 136 -22.42 -2.10 -10.13
N HIS A 137 -21.19 -2.14 -10.61
CA HIS A 137 -20.55 -3.35 -11.12
C HIS A 137 -19.87 -4.18 -10.03
N PHE A 138 -19.53 -3.58 -8.91
CA PHE A 138 -19.15 -4.30 -7.71
C PHE A 138 -20.43 -4.73 -6.99
N LYS A 139 -21.00 -5.82 -7.39
CA LYS A 139 -21.92 -6.62 -6.55
C LYS A 139 -21.09 -7.21 -5.40
N SER A 140 -20.39 -6.39 -4.68
CA SER A 140 -19.56 -6.84 -3.60
C SER A 140 -20.43 -7.06 -2.39
N ASP A 141 -20.74 -8.27 -2.22
CA ASP A 141 -20.99 -8.82 -0.93
C ASP A 141 -19.70 -8.64 -0.12
N PHE A 142 -19.65 -7.63 0.75
CA PHE A 142 -18.51 -7.41 1.67
C PHE A 142 -18.35 -8.54 2.69
N SER A 143 -19.26 -9.50 2.67
CA SER A 143 -19.23 -10.67 3.54
C SER A 143 -17.94 -11.48 3.43
N TRP A 144 -17.17 -11.34 2.34
CA TRP A 144 -15.90 -12.05 2.20
C TRP A 144 -14.82 -11.48 3.14
N GLU A 145 -14.82 -10.16 3.43
CA GLU A 145 -13.84 -9.54 4.32
C GLU A 145 -14.06 -10.04 5.77
N SER A 146 -15.30 -10.03 6.25
CA SER A 146 -15.66 -10.65 7.54
C SER A 146 -15.40 -12.16 7.54
N LYS A 147 -15.71 -12.87 6.47
CA LYS A 147 -15.38 -14.31 6.38
C LYS A 147 -13.88 -14.60 6.51
N MET A 148 -13.03 -13.73 5.94
CA MET A 148 -11.58 -13.89 6.13
C MET A 148 -11.16 -13.64 7.57
N LEU A 149 -11.79 -12.67 8.26
CA LEU A 149 -11.57 -12.45 9.69
C LEU A 149 -12.07 -13.62 10.54
N ASP A 150 -13.20 -14.23 10.17
CA ASP A 150 -13.79 -15.37 10.88
C ASP A 150 -12.94 -16.65 10.77
N VAL A 151 -12.23 -16.85 9.67
CA VAL A 151 -11.48 -18.11 9.42
C VAL A 151 -10.00 -18.03 9.74
N ALA A 152 -9.37 -16.86 9.65
CA ALA A 152 -7.97 -16.71 9.99
C ALA A 152 -7.75 -16.86 11.50
N LYS A 153 -6.80 -17.69 11.92
CA LYS A 153 -6.46 -17.82 13.34
C LYS A 153 -5.89 -16.55 13.95
N LYS A 154 -5.16 -15.75 13.12
CA LYS A 154 -4.63 -14.44 13.48
C LYS A 154 -4.81 -13.49 12.31
N THR A 155 -5.33 -12.31 12.56
CA THR A 155 -5.38 -11.23 11.57
C THR A 155 -4.43 -10.11 11.97
N ILE A 156 -3.64 -9.62 11.01
CA ILE A 156 -2.64 -8.58 11.22
C ILE A 156 -3.07 -7.35 10.41
N TRP A 157 -3.16 -6.21 11.07
CA TRP A 157 -3.40 -4.92 10.46
C TRP A 157 -2.11 -4.13 10.27
N ILE A 158 -1.89 -3.62 9.05
CA ILE A 158 -0.65 -2.89 8.71
C ILE A 158 -0.81 -1.37 8.65
N GLY A 159 -2.00 -0.86 8.94
CA GLY A 159 -2.28 0.57 8.97
C GLY A 159 -1.90 1.23 10.29
N LEU A 160 -2.04 2.55 10.32
CA LEU A 160 -1.70 3.38 11.49
C LEU A 160 -2.90 3.73 12.36
N SER A 161 -4.10 3.56 11.85
CA SER A 161 -5.36 3.84 12.56
C SER A 161 -6.22 2.59 12.61
N ASP A 162 -6.95 2.41 13.69
CA ASP A 162 -7.89 1.31 13.84
C ASP A 162 -8.90 1.23 12.69
N THR A 163 -9.37 0.04 12.45
CA THR A 163 -10.50 -0.22 11.55
C THR A 163 -11.78 -0.47 12.38
N ASP A 164 -12.94 -0.45 11.72
CA ASP A 164 -14.19 -0.79 12.40
C ASP A 164 -14.20 -2.24 12.89
N TYR A 165 -13.38 -3.11 12.30
CA TYR A 165 -13.24 -4.52 12.68
C TYR A 165 -12.52 -4.73 14.02
N HIS A 166 -11.71 -3.77 14.48
CA HIS A 166 -11.05 -3.86 15.81
C HIS A 166 -12.02 -3.93 16.99
N LYS A 167 -13.29 -3.58 16.77
CA LYS A 167 -14.34 -3.67 17.78
C LYS A 167 -14.84 -5.09 17.99
N ASP A 168 -14.79 -5.90 16.93
CA ASP A 168 -15.46 -7.20 16.86
C ASP A 168 -14.45 -8.36 16.74
N TYR A 169 -13.18 -8.07 16.39
CA TYR A 169 -12.14 -9.06 16.13
C TYR A 169 -10.85 -8.74 16.88
N ASP A 170 -10.16 -9.77 17.31
CA ASP A 170 -8.81 -9.66 17.88
C ASP A 170 -7.79 -9.47 16.73
N ILE A 171 -7.46 -8.23 16.44
CA ILE A 171 -6.56 -7.83 15.34
C ILE A 171 -5.22 -7.40 15.93
N ILE A 172 -4.15 -7.97 15.42
CA ILE A 172 -2.78 -7.65 15.81
C ILE A 172 -2.28 -6.47 14.98
N ASP A 173 -1.94 -5.35 15.62
CA ASP A 173 -1.38 -4.20 14.93
C ASP A 173 0.13 -4.35 14.73
N ILE A 174 0.51 -4.52 13.46
CA ILE A 174 1.91 -4.44 13.03
C ILE A 174 1.98 -3.44 11.87
N PRO A 175 2.00 -2.15 12.17
CA PRO A 175 2.10 -1.13 11.14
C PRO A 175 3.32 -1.35 10.24
N ASN A 176 3.20 -0.98 8.98
CA ASN A 176 4.35 -0.95 8.08
C ASN A 176 5.48 -0.09 8.67
N PHE A 177 6.67 -0.25 8.13
CA PHE A 177 7.78 0.61 8.47
C PHE A 177 8.25 1.45 7.27
N TYR A 178 8.95 2.52 7.57
CA TYR A 178 9.62 3.36 6.57
C TYR A 178 10.99 3.79 7.09
N GLU A 179 12.03 3.59 6.31
CA GLU A 179 13.39 4.05 6.65
C GLU A 179 13.62 5.44 6.04
N PHE A 180 13.71 6.46 6.89
CA PHE A 180 14.13 7.78 6.46
C PHE A 180 15.57 7.78 5.97
N LYS A 181 15.84 8.45 4.84
CA LYS A 181 17.14 8.37 4.14
C LYS A 181 18.06 9.54 4.45
N GLY A 182 17.69 10.44 5.32
CA GLY A 182 18.52 11.55 5.71
C GLY A 182 17.75 12.78 6.18
N ASP A 183 18.49 13.87 6.44
CA ASP A 183 17.93 15.15 6.85
C ASP A 183 17.56 15.95 5.60
N SER A 184 16.30 15.99 5.29
CA SER A 184 15.82 16.74 4.14
C SER A 184 15.53 18.17 4.52
N LYS A 185 16.10 19.10 3.77
CA LYS A 185 15.78 20.51 3.89
C LYS A 185 14.40 20.79 3.29
N ALA A 186 13.65 21.67 3.92
CA ALA A 186 12.35 22.11 3.42
C ALA A 186 12.49 22.74 2.02
N VAL A 187 11.59 22.34 1.13
CA VAL A 187 11.51 22.91 -0.22
C VAL A 187 10.52 24.07 -0.25
N GLU A 188 10.96 25.22 -0.74
CA GLU A 188 10.17 26.47 -0.72
C GLU A 188 9.07 26.56 -1.79
N SER A 189 9.05 25.67 -2.75
CA SER A 189 8.08 25.72 -3.84
C SER A 189 6.63 25.53 -3.34
N ASN A 190 5.74 26.34 -3.88
CA ASN A 190 4.29 26.30 -3.64
C ASN A 190 3.55 25.33 -4.58
N THR A 191 4.26 24.68 -5.50
CA THR A 191 3.68 23.66 -6.37
C THR A 191 3.40 22.38 -5.60
N VAL A 192 2.26 21.77 -5.89
CA VAL A 192 1.84 20.51 -5.25
C VAL A 192 2.27 19.31 -6.07
N GLY A 193 2.91 18.33 -5.45
CA GLY A 193 3.19 17.03 -6.04
C GLY A 193 2.10 16.02 -5.73
N PHE A 194 1.56 15.37 -6.76
CA PHE A 194 0.66 14.22 -6.64
C PHE A 194 1.40 12.96 -7.09
N CYS A 195 1.74 12.11 -6.15
CA CYS A 195 2.48 10.88 -6.39
C CYS A 195 1.63 9.66 -6.02
N SER A 196 0.58 9.38 -6.82
CA SER A 196 -0.37 8.33 -6.54
C SER A 196 -1.07 7.83 -7.79
N ARG A 197 -1.88 6.77 -7.65
CA ARG A 197 -2.81 6.35 -8.70
C ARG A 197 -3.91 7.39 -8.87
N MET A 198 -4.29 7.65 -10.11
CA MET A 198 -5.46 8.49 -10.40
C MET A 198 -6.73 7.67 -10.13
N GLU A 199 -7.26 7.83 -8.95
CA GLU A 199 -8.54 7.24 -8.55
C GLU A 199 -9.23 8.15 -7.52
N THR A 200 -10.54 8.03 -7.37
CA THR A 200 -11.35 8.99 -6.60
C THR A 200 -10.91 9.08 -5.15
N ARG A 201 -10.64 7.95 -4.50
CA ARG A 201 -10.20 7.92 -3.10
C ARG A 201 -8.86 8.64 -2.86
N LYS A 202 -8.09 8.90 -3.93
CA LYS A 202 -6.86 9.68 -3.89
C LYS A 202 -7.12 11.17 -4.14
N ALA A 203 -8.39 11.56 -4.28
CA ALA A 203 -8.87 12.93 -4.38
C ALA A 203 -8.08 13.84 -5.38
N PRO A 204 -7.77 13.41 -6.61
CA PRO A 204 -7.03 14.24 -7.56
C PRO A 204 -7.79 15.52 -7.95
N HIS A 205 -9.11 15.55 -7.79
CA HIS A 205 -9.96 16.69 -8.08
C HIS A 205 -9.70 17.91 -7.17
N PHE A 206 -9.03 17.72 -6.02
CA PHE A 206 -8.60 18.83 -5.17
C PHE A 206 -7.57 19.74 -5.87
N LEU A 207 -6.92 19.26 -6.93
CA LEU A 207 -5.83 19.95 -7.62
C LEU A 207 -6.23 20.70 -8.90
N GLU A 208 -7.52 20.84 -9.22
CA GLU A 208 -7.96 21.42 -10.50
C GLU A 208 -7.41 22.84 -10.75
N ASP A 209 -7.42 23.70 -9.72
CA ASP A 209 -7.01 25.09 -9.83
C ASP A 209 -5.65 25.39 -9.19
N ILE A 210 -4.97 24.36 -8.69
CA ILE A 210 -3.71 24.48 -7.96
C ILE A 210 -2.54 24.11 -8.88
N PRO A 211 -1.42 24.87 -8.89
CA PRO A 211 -0.22 24.47 -9.59
C PRO A 211 0.27 23.11 -9.10
N SER A 212 0.31 22.12 -10.00
CA SER A 212 0.57 20.75 -9.57
C SER A 212 1.36 19.91 -10.57
N TYR A 213 2.10 18.95 -10.04
CA TYR A 213 2.84 17.95 -10.78
C TYR A 213 2.28 16.58 -10.49
N PHE A 214 1.78 15.91 -11.51
CA PHE A 214 1.27 14.55 -11.41
C PHE A 214 2.35 13.55 -11.79
N PHE A 215 2.75 12.71 -10.86
CA PHE A 215 3.59 11.54 -11.11
C PHE A 215 2.72 10.29 -11.01
N THR A 216 2.12 9.93 -12.15
CA THR A 216 1.13 8.85 -12.26
C THR A 216 1.19 8.20 -13.63
N ARG A 217 0.43 7.12 -13.84
CA ARG A 217 0.31 6.50 -15.17
C ARG A 217 -0.45 7.42 -16.11
N VAL A 218 0.10 7.65 -17.30
CA VAL A 218 -0.50 8.57 -18.30
C VAL A 218 -1.87 8.08 -18.77
N ASP A 219 -2.01 6.78 -19.01
CA ASP A 219 -3.28 6.16 -19.41
C ASP A 219 -4.36 6.37 -18.32
N HIS A 220 -4.05 6.08 -17.07
CA HIS A 220 -4.94 6.34 -15.94
C HIS A 220 -5.27 7.83 -15.77
N PHE A 221 -4.28 8.72 -15.94
CA PHE A 221 -4.51 10.15 -15.87
C PHE A 221 -5.53 10.61 -16.90
N GLN A 222 -5.39 10.17 -18.16
CA GLN A 222 -6.30 10.54 -19.24
C GLN A 222 -7.70 9.96 -19.03
N GLU A 223 -7.78 8.70 -18.65
CA GLU A 223 -9.05 8.02 -18.37
C GLU A 223 -9.83 8.72 -17.23
N TRP A 224 -9.19 8.90 -16.08
CA TRP A 224 -9.84 9.48 -14.90
C TRP A 224 -10.16 10.96 -15.08
N ARG A 225 -9.28 11.72 -15.75
CA ARG A 225 -9.56 13.11 -16.11
C ARG A 225 -10.83 13.25 -16.95
N LYS A 226 -11.01 12.37 -17.94
CA LYS A 226 -12.22 12.33 -18.78
C LYS A 226 -13.43 11.88 -17.97
N LYS A 227 -13.30 10.83 -17.21
CA LYS A 227 -14.37 10.21 -16.43
C LYS A 227 -14.96 11.15 -15.37
N LEU A 228 -14.11 11.92 -14.70
CA LEU A 228 -14.51 12.89 -13.68
C LEU A 228 -14.66 14.32 -14.24
N ASN A 229 -14.51 14.53 -15.53
CA ASN A 229 -14.53 15.84 -16.18
C ASN A 229 -13.60 16.88 -15.55
N LEU A 230 -12.39 16.46 -15.14
CA LEU A 230 -11.43 17.31 -14.45
C LEU A 230 -10.62 18.20 -15.39
N LYS A 231 -10.37 19.44 -14.98
CA LYS A 231 -9.61 20.44 -15.72
C LYS A 231 -8.35 20.85 -14.98
N PHE A 232 -7.21 20.29 -15.36
CA PHE A 232 -5.91 20.58 -14.75
C PHE A 232 -5.13 21.62 -15.59
N ASN A 233 -5.54 22.88 -15.53
CA ASN A 233 -5.01 23.95 -16.38
C ASN A 233 -3.58 24.38 -15.99
N LYS A 234 -3.16 24.15 -14.77
CA LYS A 234 -1.86 24.57 -14.21
C LYS A 234 -0.95 23.37 -13.87
N SER A 235 -1.17 22.23 -14.52
CA SER A 235 -0.53 20.97 -14.12
C SER A 235 0.44 20.45 -15.17
N LYS A 236 1.48 19.76 -14.69
CA LYS A 236 2.40 18.97 -15.51
C LYS A 236 2.26 17.49 -15.18
N LEU A 237 2.29 16.65 -16.20
CA LEU A 237 2.19 15.20 -16.07
C LEU A 237 3.54 14.54 -16.30
N TYR A 238 3.96 13.69 -15.36
CA TYR A 238 5.14 12.85 -15.44
C TYR A 238 4.72 11.40 -15.44
N GLN A 239 5.23 10.62 -16.40
CA GLN A 239 4.97 9.18 -16.47
C GLN A 239 5.53 8.48 -15.24
N TYR A 240 4.65 7.85 -14.48
CA TYR A 240 5.06 7.03 -13.35
C TYR A 240 5.90 5.84 -13.83
N ARG A 241 7.07 5.69 -13.20
CA ARG A 241 7.93 4.52 -13.24
C ARG A 241 8.64 4.42 -11.90
N TRP A 242 8.65 3.25 -11.31
CA TRP A 242 9.23 3.06 -9.98
C TRP A 242 10.68 3.56 -9.89
N GLU A 243 11.49 3.22 -10.86
CA GLU A 243 12.89 3.65 -10.92
C GLU A 243 13.06 5.17 -11.03
N LYS A 244 12.01 5.90 -11.41
CA LYS A 244 12.01 7.38 -11.50
C LYS A 244 11.41 8.05 -10.27
N LEU A 245 10.80 7.29 -9.36
CA LEU A 245 10.14 7.83 -8.18
C LEU A 245 11.10 8.68 -7.34
N LYS A 246 12.26 8.13 -6.99
CA LYS A 246 13.28 8.86 -6.22
C LYS A 246 13.65 10.18 -6.88
N LYS A 247 13.90 10.17 -8.21
CA LYS A 247 14.24 11.38 -8.96
C LYS A 247 13.10 12.39 -8.96
N PHE A 248 11.85 11.96 -9.00
CA PHE A 248 10.70 12.85 -8.91
C PHE A 248 10.60 13.46 -7.49
N LEU A 249 10.77 12.68 -6.44
CA LEU A 249 10.74 13.15 -5.05
C LEU A 249 11.86 14.14 -4.73
N GLN A 250 13.04 13.99 -5.35
CA GLN A 250 14.20 14.87 -5.16
C GLN A 250 14.11 16.23 -5.86
N ARG A 251 13.05 16.50 -6.63
CA ARG A 251 12.89 17.79 -7.33
C ARG A 251 12.59 18.91 -6.33
N ASP A 252 13.17 20.08 -6.57
CA ASP A 252 12.98 21.27 -5.72
C ASP A 252 11.91 22.22 -6.27
N ASP A 253 11.32 21.92 -7.42
CA ASP A 253 10.29 22.73 -8.05
C ASP A 253 8.85 22.39 -7.58
N TRP A 254 8.69 21.51 -6.59
CA TRP A 254 7.47 21.29 -5.84
C TRP A 254 7.80 21.04 -4.36
N GLY A 255 7.04 21.66 -3.47
CA GLY A 255 7.32 21.66 -2.01
C GLY A 255 6.17 21.17 -1.14
N ILE A 256 4.99 20.91 -1.72
CA ILE A 256 3.79 20.49 -1.01
C ILE A 256 3.35 19.13 -1.57
N SER A 257 3.08 18.16 -0.72
CA SER A 257 2.59 16.84 -1.16
C SER A 257 1.09 16.71 -0.98
N HIS A 258 0.38 16.33 -2.04
CA HIS A 258 -0.99 15.89 -1.92
C HIS A 258 -1.03 14.47 -1.36
N SER A 259 -1.36 14.37 -0.09
CA SER A 259 -1.55 13.12 0.64
C SER A 259 -2.91 13.07 1.37
N ALA A 260 -3.81 14.01 1.07
CA ALA A 260 -5.19 14.09 1.56
C ALA A 260 -6.08 13.05 0.87
N HIS A 261 -5.74 11.79 1.04
CA HIS A 261 -6.50 10.68 0.50
C HIS A 261 -7.73 10.42 1.38
N ILE A 262 -8.86 10.09 0.78
CA ILE A 262 -10.10 9.83 1.53
C ILE A 262 -9.93 8.64 2.49
N TYR A 263 -9.06 7.72 2.13
CA TYR A 263 -8.67 6.61 2.99
C TYR A 263 -7.22 6.18 2.68
N GLU A 264 -6.37 6.23 3.68
CA GLU A 264 -4.97 5.82 3.58
C GLU A 264 -4.56 5.01 4.82
N PRO A 265 -4.34 3.70 4.71
CA PRO A 265 -4.03 2.86 5.86
C PRO A 265 -2.69 3.20 6.52
N PHE A 266 -1.59 3.22 5.77
CA PHE A 266 -0.26 3.53 6.28
C PHE A 266 0.27 4.89 5.81
N GLY A 267 0.17 5.18 4.52
CA GLY A 267 0.55 6.49 3.98
C GLY A 267 2.02 6.62 3.58
N TYR A 268 2.58 5.67 2.87
CA TYR A 268 3.96 5.79 2.35
C TYR A 268 4.27 7.13 1.67
N SER A 269 3.28 7.72 0.98
CA SER A 269 3.44 9.02 0.33
C SER A 269 3.71 10.16 1.32
N ILE A 270 3.21 10.05 2.55
CA ILE A 270 3.42 11.02 3.62
C ILE A 270 4.85 10.90 4.14
N PHE A 271 5.30 9.68 4.46
CA PHE A 271 6.68 9.43 4.85
C PHE A 271 7.66 9.90 3.78
N GLN A 272 7.40 9.58 2.51
CA GLN A 272 8.22 10.03 1.39
C GLN A 272 8.24 11.56 1.26
N ALA A 273 7.11 12.22 1.44
CA ALA A 273 7.06 13.68 1.41
C ALA A 273 7.99 14.28 2.49
N VAL A 274 7.85 13.84 3.72
CA VAL A 274 8.68 14.28 4.85
C VAL A 274 10.17 13.97 4.61
N ASP A 275 10.48 12.77 4.10
CA ASP A 275 11.85 12.36 3.80
C ASP A 275 12.56 13.22 2.74
N TYR A 276 11.79 13.81 1.83
CA TYR A 276 12.30 14.67 0.75
C TYR A 276 11.97 16.16 0.95
N GLY A 277 11.73 16.59 2.19
CA GLY A 277 11.57 18.01 2.52
C GLY A 277 10.28 18.63 1.97
N LYS A 278 9.22 17.85 1.78
CA LYS A 278 7.92 18.34 1.31
C LYS A 278 6.93 18.37 2.47
N ILE A 279 6.09 19.41 2.50
CA ILE A 279 4.99 19.49 3.48
C ILE A 279 3.79 18.70 2.93
N PRO A 280 3.37 17.60 3.57
CA PRO A 280 2.18 16.89 3.13
C PRO A 280 0.90 17.59 3.62
N ILE A 281 -0.10 17.71 2.75
CA ILE A 281 -1.49 17.92 3.17
C ILE A 281 -2.10 16.53 3.30
N ILE A 282 -2.51 16.14 4.50
CA ILE A 282 -2.93 14.78 4.84
C ILE A 282 -4.45 14.67 5.02
N SER A 283 -4.97 13.45 5.06
CA SER A 283 -6.38 13.20 5.41
C SER A 283 -6.68 13.60 6.85
N GLU A 284 -7.89 14.05 7.13
CA GLU A 284 -8.35 14.35 8.49
C GLU A 284 -8.31 13.13 9.40
N ASP A 285 -8.61 11.95 8.86
CA ASP A 285 -8.68 10.69 9.62
C ASP A 285 -7.31 10.01 9.81
N TRP A 286 -6.27 10.47 9.13
CA TRP A 286 -4.97 9.79 9.20
C TRP A 286 -4.20 10.23 10.42
N LEU A 287 -3.81 9.31 11.31
CA LEU A 287 -3.10 9.57 12.57
C LEU A 287 -3.72 10.79 13.30
N HIS A 288 -4.99 10.68 13.63
CA HIS A 288 -5.76 11.77 14.24
C HIS A 288 -5.20 12.24 15.60
N GLU A 289 -4.41 11.40 16.28
CA GLU A 289 -3.73 11.71 17.53
C GLU A 289 -2.54 12.69 17.37
N ILE A 290 -2.11 12.97 16.13
CA ILE A 290 -1.05 13.95 15.85
C ILE A 290 -1.68 15.32 15.60
N GLU A 291 -1.29 16.32 16.38
CA GLU A 291 -1.67 17.72 16.15
C GLU A 291 -0.92 18.30 14.94
N TYR A 292 -1.54 18.20 13.77
CA TYR A 292 -0.97 18.68 12.53
C TYR A 292 -1.99 19.52 11.76
N PRO A 293 -1.67 20.81 11.40
CA PRO A 293 -2.69 21.75 10.92
C PRO A 293 -3.14 21.52 9.47
N PHE A 294 -2.29 20.91 8.64
CA PHE A 294 -2.60 20.78 7.21
C PHE A 294 -3.32 19.48 6.91
N ARG A 295 -4.59 19.43 7.31
CA ARG A 295 -5.49 18.29 7.13
C ARG A 295 -6.67 18.70 6.25
N ALA A 296 -7.06 17.83 5.31
CA ALA A 296 -8.16 18.10 4.40
C ALA A 296 -8.93 16.83 4.02
N SER A 297 -10.25 16.91 4.05
CA SER A 297 -11.21 15.91 3.53
C SER A 297 -12.06 16.45 2.38
N THR A 298 -11.99 17.78 2.12
CA THR A 298 -12.69 18.45 1.03
C THR A 298 -11.74 19.30 0.18
N LYS A 299 -12.17 19.69 -1.04
CA LYS A 299 -11.40 20.56 -1.93
C LYS A 299 -11.14 21.93 -1.29
N GLU A 300 -12.16 22.51 -0.67
CA GLU A 300 -12.10 23.83 -0.05
C GLU A 300 -11.07 23.83 1.08
N LYS A 301 -11.09 22.79 1.93
CA LYS A 301 -10.15 22.65 3.03
C LYS A 301 -8.72 22.40 2.54
N PHE A 302 -8.56 21.66 1.45
CA PHE A 302 -7.26 21.47 0.81
C PHE A 302 -6.70 22.79 0.28
N GLU A 303 -7.52 23.62 -0.36
CA GLU A 303 -7.13 24.95 -0.85
C GLU A 303 -6.74 25.89 0.31
N GLU A 304 -7.46 25.86 1.44
CA GLU A 304 -7.10 26.59 2.64
C GLU A 304 -5.72 26.17 3.17
N CYS A 305 -5.49 24.88 3.33
CA CYS A 305 -4.19 24.36 3.78
C CYS A 305 -3.08 24.75 2.80
N TRP A 306 -3.32 24.63 1.49
CA TRP A 306 -2.35 25.05 0.48
C TRP A 306 -2.00 26.52 0.59
N LYS A 307 -2.98 27.43 0.75
CA LYS A 307 -2.77 28.88 0.94
C LYS A 307 -1.94 29.15 2.20
N GLN A 308 -2.28 28.51 3.31
CA GLN A 308 -1.53 28.65 4.56
C GLN A 308 -0.07 28.24 4.40
N ILE A 309 0.20 27.10 3.72
CA ILE A 309 1.57 26.64 3.47
C ILE A 309 2.32 27.61 2.55
N CYS A 310 1.64 28.25 1.56
CA CYS A 310 2.25 29.25 0.69
C CYS A 310 2.75 30.50 1.44
N GLU A 311 2.18 30.80 2.60
CA GLU A 311 2.57 31.95 3.45
C GLU A 311 3.74 31.62 4.40
N LEU A 312 4.10 30.34 4.54
CA LEU A 312 5.19 29.91 5.42
C LEU A 312 6.56 30.24 4.84
N ASP A 313 7.45 30.75 5.68
CA ASP A 313 8.87 30.83 5.37
C ASP A 313 9.57 29.46 5.47
N THR A 314 10.83 29.40 5.05
CA THR A 314 11.62 28.15 5.04
C THR A 314 11.78 27.54 6.44
N ASN A 315 11.97 28.36 7.47
CA ASN A 315 12.16 27.87 8.84
C ASN A 315 10.86 27.27 9.39
N GLN A 316 9.73 27.92 9.12
CA GLN A 316 8.42 27.41 9.49
C GLN A 316 8.12 26.09 8.78
N ARG A 317 8.42 26.00 7.47
CA ARG A 317 8.27 24.75 6.71
C ARG A 317 9.15 23.64 7.29
N GLN A 318 10.41 23.95 7.62
CA GLN A 318 11.31 22.99 8.25
C GLN A 318 10.76 22.49 9.59
N GLY A 319 10.23 23.40 10.40
CA GLY A 319 9.62 23.06 11.69
C GLY A 319 8.48 22.03 11.56
N TYR A 320 7.62 22.16 10.56
CA TYR A 320 6.55 21.16 10.31
C TYR A 320 7.09 19.82 9.82
N ILE A 321 8.12 19.82 8.98
CA ILE A 321 8.78 18.60 8.50
C ILE A 321 9.44 17.86 9.66
N ASP A 322 10.19 18.59 10.51
CA ASP A 322 10.87 18.01 11.67
C ASP A 322 9.87 17.47 12.68
N TYR A 323 8.78 18.20 12.92
CA TYR A 323 7.68 17.74 13.78
C TYR A 323 7.08 16.42 13.28
N LEU A 324 6.70 16.35 12.00
CA LEU A 324 6.15 15.11 11.44
C LEU A 324 7.17 13.98 11.47
N ARG A 325 8.42 14.25 11.14
CA ARG A 325 9.49 13.26 11.19
C ARG A 325 9.64 12.67 12.60
N ASP A 326 9.64 13.51 13.63
CA ASP A 326 9.67 13.06 15.02
C ASP A 326 8.49 12.13 15.34
N LYS A 327 7.26 12.54 14.99
CA LYS A 327 6.05 11.73 15.22
C LYS A 327 6.05 10.40 14.45
N LEU A 328 6.61 10.39 13.25
CA LEU A 328 6.67 9.22 12.39
C LEU A 328 7.86 8.30 12.69
N ASN A 329 8.83 8.75 13.46
CA ASN A 329 10.05 7.99 13.78
C ASN A 329 9.75 6.66 14.49
N ARG A 330 8.65 6.53 15.22
CA ARG A 330 8.20 5.28 15.86
C ARG A 330 7.90 4.15 14.85
N TYR A 331 7.73 4.47 13.57
CA TYR A 331 7.47 3.50 12.49
C TYR A 331 8.71 3.23 11.63
N THR A 332 9.92 3.50 12.13
CA THR A 332 11.16 3.32 11.38
C THR A 332 11.97 2.11 11.82
N ASN A 333 11.52 1.40 12.87
CA ASN A 333 12.24 0.26 13.42
C ASN A 333 11.98 -1.02 12.62
N LYS A 334 12.74 -1.18 11.53
CA LYS A 334 12.68 -2.37 10.69
C LYS A 334 12.93 -3.67 11.46
N LYS A 335 13.89 -3.65 12.40
CA LYS A 335 14.22 -4.85 13.18
C LYS A 335 13.01 -5.32 14.00
N GLU A 336 12.38 -4.41 14.72
CA GLU A 336 11.18 -4.74 15.51
C GLU A 336 10.05 -5.25 14.62
N TRP A 337 9.84 -4.64 13.45
CA TRP A 337 8.86 -5.08 12.47
C TRP A 337 9.13 -6.52 12.02
N VAL A 338 10.38 -6.86 11.68
CA VAL A 338 10.76 -8.22 11.29
C VAL A 338 10.56 -9.19 12.43
N ASP A 339 11.02 -8.85 13.64
CA ASP A 339 10.95 -9.72 14.81
C ASP A 339 9.50 -10.08 15.15
N LYS A 340 8.55 -9.14 15.09
CA LYS A 340 7.10 -9.37 15.29
C LYS A 340 6.53 -10.38 14.29
N TYR A 341 6.87 -10.27 13.01
CA TYR A 341 6.40 -11.23 12.01
C TYR A 341 7.02 -12.61 12.19
N LEU A 342 8.31 -12.68 12.50
CA LEU A 342 8.98 -13.97 12.76
C LEU A 342 8.39 -14.69 13.99
N GLU A 343 8.03 -13.96 15.05
CA GLU A 343 7.34 -14.50 16.21
C GLU A 343 6.01 -15.16 15.81
N ILE A 344 5.22 -14.49 14.95
CA ILE A 344 3.94 -15.02 14.49
C ILE A 344 4.12 -16.25 13.60
N TYR A 345 5.08 -16.23 12.68
CA TYR A 345 5.24 -17.31 11.70
C TYR A 345 5.96 -18.53 12.28
N ASN A 346 6.71 -18.37 13.36
CA ASN A 346 7.40 -19.49 14.03
C ASN A 346 6.58 -20.08 15.22
N SER A 347 5.43 -19.48 15.55
CA SER A 347 4.50 -20.00 16.55
C SER A 347 3.56 -21.06 15.95
#